data_0dbcbc03767e99b64f522c144310eeec
#
_entry.id   0dbcbc03767e99b64f522c144310eeec
#
_cell.length_a   1.000
_cell.length_b   1.000
_cell.length_c   1.000
_cell.angle_alpha   90.00
_cell.angle_beta   90.00
_cell.angle_gamma   90.00
#
_symmetry.space_group_name_H-M   'P 1'
#
loop_
_entity.id
_entity.type
_entity.pdbx_description
1 polymer ?
#
loop_
_entity_poly.entity_id
_entity_poly.type
_entity_poly.pdbx_seq_one_letter_code
_entity_poly.pdbx_strand_id
1 'polypeptide(L)'
;MFSWLEGLVSSIASSIGGVFEGIGDTIVNAIWDNLMKWLFNAFYDSIADVFSQMGDMGAEIFDLSWIESAVHLFFLFGWVLFGVGVIVAAFDLAVEYQNGRANIKSTMLNVLKGFFAANLVTVVPVNLYTFCISLQNVFLKDLAADYVGAQSFNLGEVALKVLAAKFGPPTVGPALGLLNLLTLIALAYCVLKVFFANIKRGGILLIQMAVGSLYLFSVPRG
;
A
#
# COMPACT_ATOMS: atom_id res chain seq x y z
N MET A 1 -18.31 -3.97 27.66
CA MET A 1 -17.19 -4.90 27.47
C MET A 1 -15.80 -4.27 27.71
N PHE A 2 -15.70 -2.96 28.00
CA PHE A 2 -14.43 -2.23 28.22
C PHE A 2 -14.25 -1.66 29.62
N SER A 3 -15.06 -2.07 30.61
CA SER A 3 -14.98 -1.55 31.99
C SER A 3 -13.63 -1.84 32.69
N TRP A 4 -12.94 -2.89 32.27
CA TRP A 4 -11.59 -3.19 32.79
C TRP A 4 -10.54 -2.21 32.25
N LEU A 5 -10.71 -1.69 31.02
CA LEU A 5 -9.84 -0.65 30.45
C LEU A 5 -10.01 0.68 31.18
N GLU A 6 -11.24 1.06 31.54
CA GLU A 6 -11.51 2.26 32.35
C GLU A 6 -10.88 2.13 33.75
N GLY A 7 -10.94 0.95 34.35
CA GLY A 7 -10.27 0.67 35.62
C GLY A 7 -8.75 0.72 35.53
N LEU A 8 -8.17 0.22 34.46
CA LEU A 8 -6.73 0.26 34.20
C LEU A 8 -6.25 1.69 33.96
N VAL A 9 -7.00 2.45 33.15
CA VAL A 9 -6.70 3.86 32.83
C VAL A 9 -6.78 4.72 34.10
N SER A 10 -7.80 4.54 34.93
CA SER A 10 -7.93 5.28 36.19
C SER A 10 -6.84 4.91 37.21
N SER A 11 -6.43 3.63 37.26
CA SER A 11 -5.34 3.16 38.12
C SER A 11 -3.97 3.71 37.69
N ILE A 12 -3.69 3.71 36.36
CA ILE A 12 -2.47 4.30 35.80
C ILE A 12 -2.47 5.82 36.03
N ALA A 13 -3.61 6.48 35.76
CA ALA A 13 -3.74 7.92 35.96
C ALA A 13 -3.52 8.35 37.44
N SER A 14 -4.07 7.59 38.40
CA SER A 14 -3.86 7.86 39.83
C SER A 14 -2.45 7.54 40.30
N SER A 15 -1.81 6.48 39.77
CA SER A 15 -0.43 6.13 40.10
C SER A 15 0.57 7.16 39.57
N ILE A 16 0.34 7.69 38.37
CA ILE A 16 1.18 8.75 37.77
C ILE A 16 0.93 10.10 38.44
N GLY A 17 -0.34 10.42 38.74
CA GLY A 17 -0.69 11.65 39.49
C GLY A 17 0.01 11.73 40.85
N GLY A 18 0.02 10.63 41.62
CA GLY A 18 0.65 10.57 42.92
C GLY A 18 2.18 10.75 42.94
N VAL A 19 2.86 10.40 41.84
CA VAL A 19 4.32 10.61 41.73
C VAL A 19 4.67 12.07 41.44
N PHE A 20 3.78 12.85 40.85
CA PHE A 20 4.03 14.24 40.48
C PHE A 20 3.59 15.27 41.57
N GLU A 21 2.75 14.89 42.52
CA GLU A 21 2.31 15.79 43.61
C GLU A 21 3.42 16.23 44.59
N GLY A 22 4.61 15.62 44.49
CA GLY A 22 5.72 15.90 45.41
C GLY A 22 6.83 16.83 44.88
N ILE A 23 6.81 17.22 43.61
CA ILE A 23 7.89 18.00 43.00
C ILE A 23 7.30 19.26 42.34
N GLY A 24 7.51 20.41 42.91
CA GLY A 24 7.22 21.79 42.47
C GLY A 24 6.37 21.95 41.21
N ASP A 25 5.05 21.92 41.37
CA ASP A 25 4.03 21.75 40.32
C ASP A 25 4.19 22.63 39.05
N THR A 26 4.77 23.82 39.20
CA THR A 26 4.83 24.79 38.09
C THR A 26 5.92 24.48 37.08
N ILE A 27 7.07 23.96 37.53
CA ILE A 27 8.23 23.67 36.66
C ILE A 27 8.00 22.32 35.91
N VAL A 28 7.47 21.35 36.63
CA VAL A 28 7.18 20.02 36.07
C VAL A 28 6.09 20.13 35.01
N ASN A 29 5.03 20.90 35.27
CA ASN A 29 3.95 21.12 34.33
C ASN A 29 4.43 21.87 33.09
N ALA A 30 5.30 22.87 33.22
CA ALA A 30 5.85 23.59 32.06
C ALA A 30 6.78 22.72 31.21
N ILE A 31 7.62 21.88 31.81
CA ILE A 31 8.50 20.94 31.11
C ILE A 31 7.64 19.85 30.44
N TRP A 32 6.64 19.33 31.17
CA TRP A 32 5.72 18.32 30.64
C TRP A 32 4.91 18.83 29.46
N ASP A 33 4.34 20.03 29.55
CA ASP A 33 3.55 20.62 28.46
C ASP A 33 4.40 20.87 27.21
N ASN A 34 5.64 21.35 27.37
CA ASN A 34 6.55 21.57 26.25
C ASN A 34 7.00 20.24 25.61
N LEU A 35 7.33 19.24 26.45
CA LEU A 35 7.71 17.91 25.97
C LEU A 35 6.54 17.25 25.24
N MET A 36 5.33 17.31 25.82
CA MET A 36 4.15 16.74 25.21
C MET A 36 3.78 17.45 23.90
N LYS A 37 3.79 18.78 23.87
CA LYS A 37 3.55 19.53 22.62
C LYS A 37 4.53 19.17 21.53
N TRP A 38 5.83 19.11 21.85
CA TRP A 38 6.85 18.71 20.89
C TRP A 38 6.62 17.28 20.40
N LEU A 39 6.33 16.34 21.29
CA LEU A 39 6.11 14.93 20.96
C LEU A 39 4.86 14.75 20.10
N PHE A 40 3.75 15.40 20.46
CA PHE A 40 2.52 15.36 19.66
C PHE A 40 2.72 15.95 18.27
N ASN A 41 3.38 17.09 18.16
CA ASN A 41 3.67 17.70 16.85
C ASN A 41 4.56 16.79 16.00
N ALA A 42 5.61 16.21 16.57
CA ALA A 42 6.48 15.28 15.87
C ALA A 42 5.73 14.04 15.34
N PHE A 43 4.80 13.49 16.15
CA PHE A 43 3.95 12.38 15.70
C PHE A 43 2.95 12.81 14.64
N TYR A 44 2.28 13.96 14.80
CA TYR A 44 1.32 14.47 13.82
C TYR A 44 1.98 14.72 12.48
N ASP A 45 3.12 15.40 12.47
CA ASP A 45 3.89 15.69 11.26
C ASP A 45 4.35 14.38 10.58
N SER A 46 4.91 13.44 11.36
CA SER A 46 5.34 12.14 10.84
C SER A 46 4.19 11.32 10.24
N ILE A 47 3.03 11.30 10.90
CA ILE A 47 1.85 10.60 10.39
C ILE A 47 1.34 11.29 9.13
N ALA A 48 1.30 12.63 9.10
CA ALA A 48 0.87 13.41 7.94
C ALA A 48 1.79 13.19 6.73
N ASP A 49 3.10 13.15 6.96
CA ASP A 49 4.09 12.88 5.91
C ASP A 49 3.90 11.48 5.31
N VAL A 50 3.70 10.45 6.17
CA VAL A 50 3.42 9.10 5.70
C VAL A 50 2.11 9.04 4.92
N PHE A 51 1.04 9.71 5.38
CA PHE A 51 -0.22 9.78 4.64
C PHE A 51 -0.09 10.53 3.31
N SER A 52 0.68 11.61 3.26
CA SER A 52 0.96 12.34 2.02
C SER A 52 1.65 11.43 1.00
N GLN A 53 2.63 10.67 1.43
CA GLN A 53 3.36 9.72 0.57
C GLN A 53 2.50 8.51 0.18
N MET A 54 1.58 8.06 1.03
CA MET A 54 0.73 6.91 0.74
C MET A 54 -0.22 7.11 -0.45
N GLY A 55 -0.64 8.36 -0.71
CA GLY A 55 -1.54 8.69 -1.82
C GLY A 55 -0.96 8.36 -3.19
N ASP A 56 0.33 8.59 -3.36
CA ASP A 56 1.03 8.47 -4.64
C ASP A 56 1.87 7.19 -4.75
N MET A 57 2.29 6.62 -3.62
CA MET A 57 3.24 5.52 -3.52
C MET A 57 2.83 4.23 -4.24
N GLY A 58 1.54 3.98 -4.40
CA GLY A 58 1.06 2.77 -5.08
C GLY A 58 1.38 2.75 -6.58
N ALA A 59 1.36 3.92 -7.25
CA ALA A 59 1.66 4.07 -8.67
C ALA A 59 3.15 4.32 -8.90
N GLU A 60 3.79 5.12 -8.06
CA GLU A 60 5.21 5.50 -8.14
C GLU A 60 6.19 4.32 -8.05
N ILE A 61 5.76 3.18 -7.47
CA ILE A 61 6.58 1.97 -7.47
C ILE A 61 6.96 1.54 -8.88
N PHE A 62 6.05 1.70 -9.86
CA PHE A 62 6.32 1.33 -11.25
C PHE A 62 7.13 2.37 -12.01
N ASP A 63 7.27 3.59 -11.48
CA ASP A 63 8.11 4.65 -12.05
C ASP A 63 9.58 4.55 -11.58
N LEU A 64 9.87 3.64 -10.64
CA LEU A 64 11.24 3.37 -10.21
C LEU A 64 12.01 2.69 -11.36
N SER A 65 13.14 3.25 -11.75
CA SER A 65 13.94 2.82 -12.91
C SER A 65 14.33 1.33 -12.87
N TRP A 66 14.57 0.78 -11.69
CA TRP A 66 14.88 -0.64 -11.54
C TRP A 66 13.65 -1.55 -11.72
N ILE A 67 12.46 -1.08 -11.34
CA ILE A 67 11.20 -1.81 -11.55
C ILE A 67 10.79 -1.74 -13.01
N GLU A 68 10.90 -0.58 -13.64
CA GLU A 68 10.68 -0.42 -15.08
C GLU A 68 11.59 -1.37 -15.87
N SER A 69 12.89 -1.43 -15.51
CA SER A 69 13.84 -2.35 -16.11
C SER A 69 13.45 -3.83 -15.89
N ALA A 70 12.96 -4.17 -14.71
CA ALA A 70 12.49 -5.53 -14.42
C ALA A 70 11.24 -5.89 -15.22
N VAL A 71 10.27 -5.00 -15.32
CA VAL A 71 9.06 -5.18 -16.14
C VAL A 71 9.42 -5.36 -17.62
N HIS A 72 10.34 -4.52 -18.13
CA HIS A 72 10.83 -4.65 -19.50
C HIS A 72 11.55 -5.99 -19.73
N LEU A 73 12.34 -6.44 -18.78
CA LEU A 73 13.00 -7.75 -18.83
C LEU A 73 11.97 -8.88 -18.87
N PHE A 74 10.94 -8.85 -18.06
CA PHE A 74 9.85 -9.85 -18.11
C PHE A 74 9.08 -9.80 -19.42
N PHE A 75 8.89 -8.62 -20.00
CA PHE A 75 8.29 -8.49 -21.32
C PHE A 75 9.14 -9.16 -22.41
N LEU A 76 10.44 -8.87 -22.48
CA LEU A 76 11.36 -9.52 -23.41
C LEU A 76 11.42 -11.03 -23.22
N PHE A 77 11.50 -11.46 -21.97
CA PHE A 77 11.54 -12.88 -21.61
C PHE A 77 10.26 -13.61 -22.06
N GLY A 78 9.11 -12.97 -21.85
CA GLY A 78 7.81 -13.47 -22.32
C GLY A 78 7.78 -13.67 -23.83
N TRP A 79 8.30 -12.73 -24.61
CA TRP A 79 8.38 -12.81 -26.06
C TRP A 79 9.32 -13.92 -26.53
N VAL A 80 10.49 -14.06 -25.92
CA VAL A 80 11.44 -15.15 -26.23
C VAL A 80 10.81 -16.51 -25.96
N LEU A 81 10.19 -16.67 -24.78
CA LEU A 81 9.54 -17.93 -24.41
C LEU A 81 8.33 -18.23 -25.27
N PHE A 82 7.54 -17.23 -25.63
CA PHE A 82 6.45 -17.40 -26.60
C PHE A 82 6.98 -17.88 -27.94
N GLY A 83 8.07 -17.27 -28.46
CA GLY A 83 8.69 -17.70 -29.73
C GLY A 83 9.16 -19.15 -29.69
N VAL A 84 9.82 -19.57 -28.60
CA VAL A 84 10.21 -20.98 -28.41
C VAL A 84 8.99 -21.88 -28.33
N GLY A 85 7.93 -21.45 -27.61
CA GLY A 85 6.66 -22.17 -27.52
C GLY A 85 5.99 -22.40 -28.90
N VAL A 86 6.04 -21.39 -29.77
CA VAL A 86 5.52 -21.49 -31.15
C VAL A 86 6.30 -22.51 -31.96
N ILE A 87 7.64 -22.51 -31.84
CA ILE A 87 8.48 -23.49 -32.54
C ILE A 87 8.13 -24.92 -32.08
N VAL A 88 8.01 -25.12 -30.76
CA VAL A 88 7.65 -26.44 -30.21
C VAL A 88 6.23 -26.85 -30.69
N ALA A 89 5.27 -25.93 -30.65
CA ALA A 89 3.90 -26.20 -31.15
C ALA A 89 3.88 -26.57 -32.63
N ALA A 90 4.76 -25.96 -33.45
CA ALA A 90 4.89 -26.34 -34.85
C ALA A 90 5.43 -27.78 -35.05
N PHE A 91 6.41 -28.19 -34.22
CA PHE A 91 6.90 -29.57 -34.22
C PHE A 91 5.83 -30.54 -33.74
N ASP A 92 5.12 -30.26 -32.67
CA ASP A 92 4.02 -31.09 -32.18
C ASP A 92 2.94 -31.24 -33.24
N LEU A 93 2.57 -30.15 -33.93
CA LEU A 93 1.60 -30.18 -35.05
C LEU A 93 2.08 -31.02 -36.22
N ALA A 94 3.37 -30.97 -36.57
CA ALA A 94 3.94 -31.79 -37.65
C ALA A 94 3.87 -33.28 -37.33
N VAL A 95 4.13 -33.67 -36.09
CA VAL A 95 4.01 -35.06 -35.62
C VAL A 95 2.54 -35.51 -35.62
N GLU A 96 1.61 -34.65 -35.13
CA GLU A 96 0.16 -34.95 -35.20
C GLU A 96 -0.36 -35.08 -36.62
N TYR A 97 0.17 -34.27 -37.54
CA TYR A 97 -0.18 -34.36 -38.95
C TYR A 97 0.20 -35.71 -39.55
N GLN A 98 1.39 -36.22 -39.26
CA GLN A 98 1.83 -37.54 -39.67
C GLN A 98 0.92 -38.66 -39.13
N ASN A 99 0.36 -38.48 -37.95
CA ASN A 99 -0.54 -39.42 -37.29
C ASN A 99 -2.02 -39.26 -37.71
N GLY A 100 -2.33 -38.32 -38.62
CA GLY A 100 -3.69 -38.05 -39.10
C GLY A 100 -4.62 -37.41 -38.09
N ARG A 101 -4.09 -36.84 -36.99
CA ARG A 101 -4.84 -36.24 -35.87
C ARG A 101 -4.66 -34.73 -35.74
N ALA A 102 -3.99 -34.09 -36.69
CA ALA A 102 -3.65 -32.67 -36.60
C ALA A 102 -4.89 -31.77 -36.61
N ASN A 103 -4.99 -30.89 -35.61
CA ASN A 103 -5.99 -29.84 -35.56
C ASN A 103 -5.34 -28.45 -35.74
N ILE A 104 -5.02 -28.12 -36.99
CA ILE A 104 -4.35 -26.86 -37.36
C ILE A 104 -5.10 -25.65 -36.82
N LYS A 105 -6.45 -25.65 -36.86
CA LYS A 105 -7.27 -24.55 -36.37
C LYS A 105 -7.07 -24.29 -34.88
N SER A 106 -7.01 -25.34 -34.07
CA SER A 106 -6.78 -25.23 -32.64
C SER A 106 -5.41 -24.65 -32.34
N THR A 107 -4.37 -25.17 -32.99
CA THR A 107 -2.98 -24.70 -32.79
C THR A 107 -2.83 -23.25 -33.23
N MET A 108 -3.41 -22.84 -34.35
CA MET A 108 -3.38 -21.43 -34.76
C MET A 108 -4.10 -20.52 -33.78
N LEU A 109 -5.24 -20.93 -33.23
CA LEU A 109 -5.96 -20.15 -32.21
C LEU A 109 -5.14 -20.04 -30.93
N ASN A 110 -4.43 -21.07 -30.52
CA ASN A 110 -3.57 -21.04 -29.35
C ASN A 110 -2.35 -20.12 -29.53
N VAL A 111 -1.75 -20.15 -30.75
CA VAL A 111 -0.68 -19.21 -31.09
C VAL A 111 -1.19 -17.76 -31.07
N LEU A 112 -2.38 -17.51 -31.64
CA LEU A 112 -2.98 -16.17 -31.58
C LEU A 112 -3.27 -15.70 -30.15
N LYS A 113 -3.82 -16.58 -29.29
CA LYS A 113 -4.01 -16.30 -27.87
C LYS A 113 -2.67 -15.98 -27.17
N GLY A 114 -1.63 -16.79 -27.47
CA GLY A 114 -0.28 -16.58 -26.94
C GLY A 114 0.32 -15.24 -27.36
N PHE A 115 0.11 -14.82 -28.59
CA PHE A 115 0.54 -13.51 -29.07
C PHE A 115 -0.10 -12.36 -28.30
N PHE A 116 -1.42 -12.41 -28.10
CA PHE A 116 -2.10 -11.41 -27.28
C PHE A 116 -1.64 -11.47 -25.82
N ALA A 117 -1.49 -12.66 -25.26
CA ALA A 117 -1.02 -12.84 -23.90
C ALA A 117 0.40 -12.27 -23.71
N ALA A 118 1.31 -12.48 -24.67
CA ALA A 118 2.67 -11.95 -24.60
C ALA A 118 2.72 -10.41 -24.60
N ASN A 119 1.81 -9.76 -25.35
CA ASN A 119 1.68 -8.31 -25.35
C ASN A 119 1.05 -7.77 -24.04
N LEU A 120 0.10 -8.50 -23.47
CA LEU A 120 -0.74 -8.00 -22.39
C LEU A 120 -0.19 -8.34 -20.98
N VAL A 121 0.70 -9.34 -20.87
CA VAL A 121 1.17 -9.89 -19.59
C VAL A 121 1.83 -8.85 -18.67
N THR A 122 2.46 -7.83 -19.24
CA THR A 122 3.10 -6.75 -18.49
C THR A 122 2.29 -5.46 -18.54
N VAL A 123 1.71 -5.13 -19.68
CA VAL A 123 1.01 -3.85 -19.93
C VAL A 123 -0.29 -3.77 -19.13
N VAL A 124 -1.09 -4.83 -19.16
CA VAL A 124 -2.42 -4.83 -18.49
C VAL A 124 -2.30 -4.76 -16.97
N PRO A 125 -1.47 -5.56 -16.29
CA PRO A 125 -1.37 -5.49 -14.84
C PRO A 125 -0.89 -4.12 -14.34
N VAL A 126 0.10 -3.51 -14.99
CA VAL A 126 0.63 -2.19 -14.60
C VAL A 126 -0.45 -1.12 -14.79
N ASN A 127 -1.06 -1.03 -15.98
CA ASN A 127 -2.09 -0.04 -16.26
C ASN A 127 -3.33 -0.22 -15.38
N LEU A 128 -3.76 -1.47 -15.15
CA LEU A 128 -4.88 -1.76 -14.27
C LEU A 128 -4.58 -1.35 -12.83
N TYR A 129 -3.36 -1.61 -12.35
CA TYR A 129 -2.94 -1.21 -11.01
C TYR A 129 -2.92 0.31 -10.86
N THR A 130 -2.31 1.03 -11.82
CA THR A 130 -2.27 2.50 -11.84
C THR A 130 -3.69 3.08 -11.89
N PHE A 131 -4.58 2.49 -12.71
CA PHE A 131 -5.99 2.87 -12.77
C PHE A 131 -6.69 2.67 -11.41
N CYS A 132 -6.47 1.54 -10.74
CA CYS A 132 -7.06 1.27 -9.42
C CYS A 132 -6.56 2.28 -8.36
N ILE A 133 -5.28 2.65 -8.38
CA ILE A 133 -4.72 3.68 -7.48
C ILE A 133 -5.34 5.06 -7.79
N SER A 134 -5.45 5.42 -9.06
CA SER A 134 -6.10 6.68 -9.47
C SER A 134 -7.57 6.72 -9.00
N LEU A 135 -8.29 5.62 -9.15
CA LEU A 135 -9.68 5.49 -8.68
C LEU A 135 -9.75 5.61 -7.15
N GLN A 136 -8.85 4.94 -6.43
CA GLN A 136 -8.74 5.07 -4.97
C GLN A 136 -8.52 6.53 -4.55
N ASN A 137 -7.63 7.25 -5.23
CA ASN A 137 -7.37 8.67 -4.93
C ASN A 137 -8.58 9.56 -5.19
N VAL A 138 -9.36 9.29 -6.24
CA VAL A 138 -10.63 10.02 -6.50
C VAL A 138 -11.63 9.79 -5.36
N PHE A 139 -11.84 8.54 -4.95
CA PHE A 139 -12.74 8.23 -3.83
C PHE A 139 -12.27 8.83 -2.51
N LEU A 140 -10.97 8.83 -2.24
CA LEU A 140 -10.42 9.46 -1.04
C LEU A 140 -10.62 10.97 -1.05
N LYS A 141 -10.49 11.63 -2.23
CA LYS A 141 -10.77 13.05 -2.39
C LYS A 141 -12.23 13.39 -2.08
N ASP A 142 -13.16 12.64 -2.63
CA ASP A 142 -14.59 12.87 -2.42
C ASP A 142 -14.97 12.66 -0.94
N LEU A 143 -14.50 11.57 -0.32
CA LEU A 143 -14.72 11.32 1.10
C LEU A 143 -14.10 12.39 1.99
N ALA A 144 -12.90 12.87 1.66
CA ALA A 144 -12.21 13.89 2.44
C ALA A 144 -12.85 15.28 2.29
N ALA A 145 -13.38 15.61 1.11
CA ALA A 145 -14.08 16.88 0.87
C ALA A 145 -15.29 17.04 1.78
N ASP A 146 -16.04 15.95 2.01
CA ASP A 146 -17.19 15.95 2.93
C ASP A 146 -16.78 16.16 4.40
N TYR A 147 -15.60 15.66 4.82
CA TYR A 147 -15.14 15.76 6.21
C TYR A 147 -14.40 17.04 6.53
N VAL A 148 -13.71 17.65 5.58
CA VAL A 148 -12.72 18.72 5.86
C VAL A 148 -13.07 20.03 5.18
N GLY A 149 -13.99 20.02 4.19
CA GLY A 149 -14.36 21.21 3.42
C GLY A 149 -13.20 21.84 2.65
N ALA A 150 -12.15 21.07 2.35
CA ALA A 150 -10.92 21.57 1.75
C ALA A 150 -10.98 21.56 0.22
N GLN A 151 -10.66 22.71 -0.38
CA GLN A 151 -10.54 22.83 -1.85
C GLN A 151 -9.24 22.24 -2.42
N SER A 152 -8.23 22.06 -1.58
CA SER A 152 -6.95 21.40 -1.95
C SER A 152 -6.83 20.09 -1.19
N PHE A 153 -6.63 19.00 -1.94
CA PHE A 153 -6.51 17.68 -1.36
C PHE A 153 -5.04 17.32 -1.12
N ASN A 154 -4.64 17.35 0.14
CA ASN A 154 -3.45 16.69 0.62
C ASN A 154 -3.86 15.73 1.73
N LEU A 155 -3.64 14.41 1.54
CA LEU A 155 -3.97 13.38 2.53
C LEU A 155 -3.32 13.67 3.90
N GLY A 156 -2.12 14.24 3.91
CA GLY A 156 -1.44 14.66 5.12
C GLY A 156 -2.20 15.77 5.86
N GLU A 157 -2.68 16.81 5.18
CA GLU A 157 -3.47 17.89 5.79
C GLU A 157 -4.81 17.38 6.33
N VAL A 158 -5.46 16.46 5.61
CA VAL A 158 -6.69 15.83 6.07
C VAL A 158 -6.42 15.00 7.33
N ALA A 159 -5.35 14.20 7.32
CA ALA A 159 -4.95 13.42 8.48
C ALA A 159 -4.66 14.31 9.69
N LEU A 160 -3.93 15.41 9.51
CA LEU A 160 -3.65 16.39 10.59
C LEU A 160 -4.95 16.97 11.15
N LYS A 161 -5.88 17.42 10.31
CA LYS A 161 -7.15 18.00 10.78
C LYS A 161 -8.00 16.98 11.54
N VAL A 162 -8.09 15.74 11.03
CA VAL A 162 -8.83 14.66 11.70
C VAL A 162 -8.17 14.28 13.02
N LEU A 163 -6.85 14.18 13.07
CA LEU A 163 -6.10 13.88 14.28
C LEU A 163 -6.26 15.00 15.31
N ALA A 164 -6.10 16.26 14.92
CA ALA A 164 -6.29 17.40 15.79
C ALA A 164 -7.72 17.50 16.32
N ALA A 165 -8.74 17.19 15.49
CA ALA A 165 -10.14 17.21 15.90
C ALA A 165 -10.51 16.06 16.84
N LYS A 166 -9.88 14.88 16.69
CA LYS A 166 -10.20 13.69 17.51
C LYS A 166 -9.39 13.60 18.79
N PHE A 167 -8.13 13.96 18.75
CA PHE A 167 -7.20 13.85 19.90
C PHE A 167 -7.00 15.19 20.60
N GLY A 168 -7.48 16.30 20.02
CA GLY A 168 -7.43 17.64 20.58
C GLY A 168 -6.02 18.23 20.67
N PRO A 169 -5.90 19.48 21.12
CA PRO A 169 -4.61 20.07 21.40
C PRO A 169 -3.96 19.39 22.61
N PRO A 170 -2.61 19.33 22.70
CA PRO A 170 -1.88 18.67 23.78
C PRO A 170 -2.00 19.34 25.16
N THR A 171 -3.01 20.15 25.38
CA THR A 171 -3.26 20.94 26.60
C THR A 171 -4.08 20.19 27.66
N VAL A 172 -4.37 18.92 27.45
CA VAL A 172 -5.10 18.08 28.40
C VAL A 172 -4.11 17.54 29.42
N GLY A 173 -4.43 17.62 30.70
CA GLY A 173 -3.53 17.30 31.83
C GLY A 173 -2.76 15.98 31.69
N PRO A 174 -1.74 15.75 32.51
CA PRO A 174 -0.69 14.73 32.29
C PRO A 174 -1.23 13.31 32.09
N ALA A 175 -2.29 12.92 32.77
CA ALA A 175 -2.88 11.59 32.63
C ALA A 175 -3.59 11.37 31.29
N LEU A 176 -4.36 12.36 30.83
CA LEU A 176 -5.05 12.29 29.54
C LEU A 176 -4.08 12.48 28.37
N GLY A 177 -3.03 13.28 28.55
CA GLY A 177 -1.95 13.45 27.58
C GLY A 177 -1.23 12.13 27.29
N LEU A 178 -0.90 11.35 28.32
CA LEU A 178 -0.28 10.02 28.18
C LEU A 178 -1.20 9.03 27.44
N LEU A 179 -2.48 9.02 27.76
CA LEU A 179 -3.44 8.14 27.07
C LEU A 179 -3.56 8.50 25.60
N ASN A 180 -3.66 9.79 25.28
CA ASN A 180 -3.70 10.27 23.90
C ASN A 180 -2.40 9.94 23.16
N LEU A 181 -1.25 10.06 23.80
CA LEU A 181 0.03 9.65 23.23
C LEU A 181 0.06 8.16 22.90
N LEU A 182 -0.42 7.30 23.80
CA LEU A 182 -0.44 5.86 23.59
C LEU A 182 -1.36 5.47 22.44
N THR A 183 -2.52 6.13 22.31
CA THR A 183 -3.41 5.94 21.16
C THR A 183 -2.80 6.44 19.86
N LEU A 184 -2.02 7.53 19.90
CA LEU A 184 -1.30 8.06 18.75
C LEU A 184 -0.20 7.10 18.26
N ILE A 185 0.55 6.49 19.18
CA ILE A 185 1.55 5.46 18.88
C ILE A 185 0.88 4.23 18.24
N ALA A 186 -0.25 3.79 18.78
CA ALA A 186 -1.00 2.68 18.21
C ALA A 186 -1.50 3.00 16.78
N LEU A 187 -1.95 4.24 16.56
CA LEU A 187 -2.37 4.71 15.24
C LEU A 187 -1.20 4.77 14.27
N ALA A 188 -0.04 5.30 14.68
CA ALA A 188 1.18 5.32 13.88
C ALA A 188 1.60 3.90 13.45
N TYR A 189 1.52 2.93 14.36
CA TYR A 189 1.76 1.53 14.04
C TYR A 189 0.78 0.99 12.98
N CYS A 190 -0.52 1.30 13.09
CA CYS A 190 -1.51 0.91 12.10
C CYS A 190 -1.22 1.51 10.72
N VAL A 191 -0.84 2.79 10.68
CA VAL A 191 -0.48 3.50 9.44
C VAL A 191 0.73 2.85 8.78
N LEU A 192 1.79 2.58 9.53
CA LEU A 192 2.97 1.87 9.01
C LEU A 192 2.62 0.48 8.49
N LYS A 193 1.74 -0.24 9.17
CA LYS A 193 1.28 -1.56 8.72
C LYS A 193 0.55 -1.49 7.38
N VAL A 194 -0.31 -0.48 7.18
CA VAL A 194 -1.00 -0.25 5.90
C VAL A 194 -0.01 0.12 4.81
N PHE A 195 0.96 0.97 5.12
CA PHE A 195 2.04 1.35 4.22
C PHE A 195 2.82 0.13 3.70
N PHE A 196 3.30 -0.73 4.59
CA PHE A 196 3.98 -1.97 4.18
C PHE A 196 3.07 -2.94 3.41
N ALA A 197 1.77 -2.96 3.72
CA ALA A 197 0.82 -3.77 2.98
C ALA A 197 0.65 -3.29 1.52
N ASN A 198 0.69 -1.98 1.28
CA ASN A 198 0.63 -1.42 -0.07
C ASN A 198 1.90 -1.73 -0.88
N ILE A 199 3.09 -1.59 -0.29
CA ILE A 199 4.36 -1.99 -0.93
C ILE A 199 4.34 -3.48 -1.29
N LYS A 200 3.87 -4.33 -0.37
CA LYS A 200 3.75 -5.78 -0.60
C LYS A 200 2.86 -6.11 -1.80
N ARG A 201 1.76 -5.36 -2.01
CA ARG A 201 0.87 -5.57 -3.17
C ARG A 201 1.59 -5.31 -4.49
N GLY A 202 2.38 -4.24 -4.59
CA GLY A 202 3.20 -3.97 -5.77
C GLY A 202 4.22 -5.08 -6.04
N GLY A 203 4.91 -5.56 -4.99
CA GLY A 203 5.85 -6.68 -5.11
C GLY A 203 5.19 -8.00 -5.56
N ILE A 204 3.99 -8.31 -5.07
CA ILE A 204 3.23 -9.49 -5.52
C ILE A 204 2.87 -9.37 -7.00
N LEU A 205 2.47 -8.19 -7.46
CA LEU A 205 2.15 -7.97 -8.87
C LEU A 205 3.36 -8.19 -9.77
N LEU A 206 4.55 -7.74 -9.37
CA LEU A 206 5.81 -8.02 -10.10
C LEU A 206 6.09 -9.53 -10.20
N ILE A 207 5.90 -10.27 -9.11
CA ILE A 207 6.07 -11.74 -9.11
C ILE A 207 5.04 -12.39 -10.05
N GLN A 208 3.80 -11.92 -10.05
CA GLN A 208 2.75 -12.43 -10.94
C GLN A 208 3.08 -12.17 -12.41
N MET A 209 3.63 -11.00 -12.75
CA MET A 209 4.09 -10.71 -14.12
C MET A 209 5.26 -11.62 -14.52
N ALA A 210 6.22 -11.85 -13.62
CA ALA A 210 7.32 -12.76 -13.85
C ALA A 210 6.85 -14.19 -14.12
N VAL A 211 5.97 -14.73 -13.26
CA VAL A 211 5.39 -16.06 -13.43
C VAL A 211 4.53 -16.14 -14.71
N GLY A 212 3.74 -15.10 -14.99
CA GLY A 212 2.93 -14.99 -16.21
C GLY A 212 3.79 -15.05 -17.47
N SER A 213 4.94 -14.36 -17.48
CA SER A 213 5.87 -14.40 -18.61
C SER A 213 6.46 -15.79 -18.84
N LEU A 214 6.78 -16.53 -17.78
CA LEU A 214 7.24 -17.93 -17.88
C LEU A 214 6.15 -18.86 -18.47
N TYR A 215 4.89 -18.61 -18.09
CA TYR A 215 3.78 -19.45 -18.57
C TYR A 215 3.50 -19.30 -20.07
N LEU A 216 3.97 -18.22 -20.69
CA LEU A 216 3.79 -17.98 -22.14
C LEU A 216 4.40 -19.09 -23.02
N PHE A 217 5.40 -19.83 -22.53
CA PHE A 217 5.95 -20.99 -23.23
C PHE A 217 4.92 -22.09 -23.50
N SER A 218 3.97 -22.29 -22.59
CA SER A 218 2.97 -23.37 -22.71
C SER A 218 1.73 -22.99 -23.53
N VAL A 219 1.42 -21.69 -23.66
CA VAL A 219 0.17 -21.21 -24.29
C VAL A 219 0.02 -21.67 -25.77
N PRO A 220 1.05 -21.66 -26.64
CA PRO A 220 0.92 -22.11 -28.01
C PRO A 220 0.60 -23.61 -28.17
N ARG A 221 0.91 -24.38 -27.13
CA ARG A 221 0.70 -25.84 -27.13
C ARG A 221 -0.73 -26.24 -26.73
N GLY A 222 -1.43 -25.39 -25.98
CA GLY A 222 -2.81 -25.61 -25.50
C GLY A 222 -2.87 -26.02 -24.04
#